data_9ece3ecb5e368b15cb2a72c72b27b56a
#
_entry.id   9ece3ecb5e368b15cb2a72c72b27b56a
#
_cell.length_a   1.000
_cell.length_b   1.000
_cell.length_c   1.000
_cell.angle_alpha   90.00
_cell.angle_beta   90.00
_cell.angle_gamma   90.00
#
_symmetry.space_group_name_H-M   'P 1'
#
loop_
_entity.id
_entity.type
_entity.pdbx_description
1 polymer ?
#
loop_
_entity_poly.entity_id
_entity_poly.type
_entity_poly.pdbx_seq_one_letter_code
_entity_poly.pdbx_strand_id
1 'polypeptide(L)'
;MSIAIVYSRAQVGIEAPAVTVEVHLSNGLPSLSIVGLPETAVKESKDRVRSAILNSRFEFPLRRITVNLAPADLPKEGGRFDLPIALGILAASGQINVQRLPAYEFFGELALTGELRPIRAVLPAALTARDHGRALVTPLANAAEAALVEDLEVLPAPHLLAVCAHLNDSDPLPRYRAERSDGTQPEAADMAEVKGQEHAKRAMEVAATGGHNLLMIGPPGTGKSMLAARLPGILPPMSEQEALETAAIASISGNDFDPASWRRRRFRAPHHTASAIALVGGGSDPRPGEISLAHNGVLFLDELPEFDRRVLETLREPLESGVVTISRAARQASFPARFQLVAAMNPCPCGHLGDGSDRCRCTAEQVQRYRRRVSGPFLDRIDLQIEVPALPRAELLNRQPPAEDSNAIRQRVIAARAIQLERAGKANAHINHKERDRHCRLADSEQRLLERAMQRLNLSARGLHRILKVARSIADLAASPDIDAEHLTEAISLRRLDIRKP
;
A
#
# COMPACT_ATOMS: atom_id res chain seq x y z
N MET A 1 44.67 13.70 0.51
CA MET A 1 43.61 14.66 0.10
C MET A 1 42.71 14.89 1.29
N SER A 2 42.31 16.11 1.55
CA SER A 2 41.49 16.48 2.71
C SER A 2 39.98 16.38 2.45
N ILE A 3 39.56 15.70 1.39
CA ILE A 3 38.16 15.53 1.02
C ILE A 3 37.81 14.05 0.84
N ALA A 4 36.67 13.63 1.38
CA ALA A 4 36.12 12.29 1.19
C ALA A 4 34.64 12.37 0.78
N ILE A 5 34.20 11.43 -0.03
CA ILE A 5 32.83 11.34 -0.54
C ILE A 5 32.22 9.99 -0.11
N VAL A 6 31.06 10.04 0.52
CA VAL A 6 30.29 8.87 0.95
C VAL A 6 28.86 8.99 0.40
N TYR A 7 28.29 7.87 -0.05
CA TYR A 7 26.96 7.83 -0.64
C TYR A 7 25.90 7.40 0.37
N SER A 8 24.79 8.08 0.33
CA SER A 8 23.58 7.80 1.12
C SER A 8 22.36 8.28 0.36
N ARG A 9 21.16 8.23 0.98
CA ARG A 9 19.92 8.73 0.36
C ARG A 9 19.07 9.50 1.35
N ALA A 10 18.37 10.51 0.84
CA ALA A 10 17.27 11.15 1.54
C ALA A 10 15.97 10.33 1.35
N GLN A 11 14.92 10.73 2.04
CA GLN A 11 13.59 10.18 1.85
C GLN A 11 12.65 11.30 1.40
N VAL A 12 11.93 11.10 0.29
CA VAL A 12 10.90 12.02 -0.22
C VAL A 12 9.68 11.20 -0.63
N GLY A 13 8.68 11.13 0.24
CA GLY A 13 7.57 10.20 0.02
C GLY A 13 8.06 8.76 -0.08
N ILE A 14 7.77 8.07 -1.19
CA ILE A 14 8.24 6.70 -1.48
C ILE A 14 9.58 6.67 -2.23
N GLU A 15 10.12 7.81 -2.61
CA GLU A 15 11.39 7.92 -3.34
C GLU A 15 12.57 8.07 -2.38
N ALA A 16 13.73 7.59 -2.81
CA ALA A 16 14.97 7.70 -2.07
C ALA A 16 16.07 8.37 -2.93
N PRO A 17 15.97 9.69 -3.17
CA PRO A 17 16.96 10.41 -3.98
C PRO A 17 18.35 10.34 -3.37
N ALA A 18 19.38 10.24 -4.23
CA ALA A 18 20.76 10.14 -3.81
C ALA A 18 21.22 11.38 -3.04
N VAL A 19 21.98 11.15 -1.99
CA VAL A 19 22.68 12.19 -1.22
C VAL A 19 24.16 11.86 -1.17
N THR A 20 24.98 12.80 -1.63
CA THR A 20 26.42 12.73 -1.51
C THR A 20 26.85 13.45 -0.24
N VAL A 21 27.50 12.71 0.66
CA VAL A 21 28.08 13.25 1.89
C VAL A 21 29.55 13.58 1.64
N GLU A 22 29.86 14.84 1.45
CA GLU A 22 31.20 15.34 1.17
C GLU A 22 31.79 15.92 2.46
N VAL A 23 32.94 15.38 2.89
CA VAL A 23 33.62 15.82 4.10
C VAL A 23 34.97 16.40 3.75
N HIS A 24 35.18 17.66 4.13
CA HIS A 24 36.41 18.40 3.92
C HIS A 24 37.06 18.78 5.24
N LEU A 25 38.37 18.47 5.38
CA LEU A 25 39.19 18.90 6.50
C LEU A 25 40.09 20.03 6.07
N SER A 26 39.99 21.19 6.74
CA SER A 26 40.81 22.36 6.49
C SER A 26 41.55 22.80 7.76
N ASN A 27 42.63 23.58 7.58
CA ASN A 27 43.32 24.17 8.70
C ASN A 27 42.47 25.28 9.34
N GLY A 28 42.52 25.41 10.65
CA GLY A 28 41.77 26.40 11.41
C GLY A 28 41.38 25.92 12.79
N LEU A 29 40.62 26.74 13.51
CA LEU A 29 40.08 26.36 14.82
C LEU A 29 39.15 25.13 14.69
N PRO A 30 39.30 24.16 15.59
CA PRO A 30 38.47 22.95 15.57
C PRO A 30 36.97 23.30 15.60
N SER A 31 36.27 22.87 14.57
CA SER A 31 34.81 23.10 14.45
C SER A 31 34.21 22.04 13.53
N LEU A 32 32.93 21.67 13.75
CA LEU A 32 32.17 20.80 12.87
C LEU A 32 30.92 21.57 12.37
N SER A 33 30.87 21.80 11.06
CA SER A 33 29.71 22.42 10.41
C SER A 33 29.10 21.47 9.39
N ILE A 34 27.74 21.40 9.37
CA ILE A 34 26.96 20.60 8.42
C ILE A 34 26.15 21.60 7.59
N VAL A 35 26.27 21.49 6.26
CA VAL A 35 25.55 22.31 5.27
C VAL A 35 24.79 21.42 4.30
N GLY A 36 23.91 21.99 3.48
CA GLY A 36 23.08 21.23 2.52
C GLY A 36 21.67 20.95 3.04
N LEU A 37 21.04 21.96 3.66
CA LEU A 37 19.68 21.92 4.21
C LEU A 37 19.43 20.81 5.25
N PRO A 38 20.33 20.64 6.27
CA PRO A 38 20.10 19.67 7.32
C PRO A 38 18.98 20.14 8.26
N GLU A 39 18.03 19.26 8.58
CA GLU A 39 17.07 19.49 9.66
C GLU A 39 17.71 19.44 11.05
N THR A 40 16.92 19.78 12.08
CA THR A 40 17.42 19.86 13.46
C THR A 40 18.04 18.53 13.90
N ALA A 41 17.41 17.39 13.62
CA ALA A 41 17.91 16.07 13.97
C ALA A 41 19.27 15.74 13.33
N VAL A 42 19.52 16.22 12.10
CA VAL A 42 20.83 16.06 11.42
C VAL A 42 21.86 17.04 11.98
N LYS A 43 21.44 18.22 12.46
CA LYS A 43 22.35 19.16 13.16
C LYS A 43 22.80 18.60 14.50
N GLU A 44 21.93 17.88 15.22
CA GLU A 44 22.23 17.17 16.47
C GLU A 44 23.16 15.97 16.29
N SER A 45 23.30 15.44 15.06
CA SER A 45 24.22 14.34 14.76
C SER A 45 25.68 14.66 15.09
N LYS A 46 26.07 15.95 15.18
CA LYS A 46 27.43 16.37 15.50
C LYS A 46 27.96 15.72 16.78
N ASP A 47 27.16 15.72 17.85
CA ASP A 47 27.53 15.18 19.13
C ASP A 47 27.52 13.66 19.15
N ARG A 48 26.52 13.05 18.47
CA ARG A 48 26.46 11.59 18.32
C ARG A 48 27.65 11.06 17.52
N VAL A 49 27.93 11.64 16.35
CA VAL A 49 29.04 11.23 15.47
C VAL A 49 30.39 11.41 16.19
N ARG A 50 30.62 12.56 16.87
CA ARG A 50 31.86 12.77 17.61
C ARG A 50 32.05 11.73 18.70
N SER A 51 31.03 11.48 19.52
CA SER A 51 31.09 10.50 20.60
C SER A 51 31.29 9.08 20.07
N ALA A 52 30.57 8.71 19.00
CA ALA A 52 30.69 7.40 18.38
C ALA A 52 32.12 7.15 17.82
N ILE A 53 32.72 8.13 17.16
CA ILE A 53 34.11 8.03 16.67
C ILE A 53 35.08 7.80 17.82
N LEU A 54 34.99 8.62 18.88
CA LEU A 54 35.90 8.50 20.05
C LEU A 54 35.71 7.19 20.80
N ASN A 55 34.46 6.76 21.03
CA ASN A 55 34.14 5.52 21.73
C ASN A 55 34.48 4.28 20.87
N SER A 56 34.57 4.42 19.56
CA SER A 56 35.07 3.40 18.62
C SER A 56 36.61 3.39 18.52
N ARG A 57 37.33 4.09 19.42
CA ARG A 57 38.81 4.18 19.49
C ARG A 57 39.47 4.82 18.27
N PHE A 58 38.77 5.65 17.52
CA PHE A 58 39.33 6.49 16.48
C PHE A 58 39.62 7.90 16.99
N GLU A 59 40.51 8.61 16.32
CA GLU A 59 40.80 9.99 16.62
C GLU A 59 39.77 10.93 15.97
N PHE A 60 39.23 11.87 16.74
CA PHE A 60 38.41 12.94 16.16
C PHE A 60 39.33 14.10 15.74
N PRO A 61 39.35 14.49 14.43
CA PRO A 61 40.31 15.47 13.92
C PRO A 61 40.20 16.84 14.59
N LEU A 62 41.31 17.35 15.13
CA LEU A 62 41.41 18.72 15.71
C LEU A 62 41.59 19.75 14.60
N ARG A 63 40.68 19.76 13.61
CA ARG A 63 40.70 20.66 12.45
C ARG A 63 39.30 21.22 12.22
N ARG A 64 39.19 22.18 11.30
CA ARG A 64 37.89 22.62 10.80
C ARG A 64 37.31 21.57 9.87
N ILE A 65 36.18 21.00 10.25
CA ILE A 65 35.46 19.96 9.50
C ILE A 65 34.21 20.59 8.87
N THR A 66 34.09 20.52 7.57
CA THR A 66 32.86 20.89 6.84
C THR A 66 32.26 19.67 6.19
N VAL A 67 31.02 19.35 6.54
CA VAL A 67 30.22 18.28 5.93
C VAL A 67 29.18 18.92 5.03
N ASN A 68 29.19 18.61 3.74
CA ASN A 68 28.20 19.05 2.78
C ASN A 68 27.31 17.86 2.40
N LEU A 69 26.00 18.00 2.58
CA LEU A 69 24.99 17.01 2.17
C LEU A 69 24.37 17.46 0.83
N ALA A 70 24.93 17.03 -0.27
CA ALA A 70 24.49 17.43 -1.60
C ALA A 70 23.42 16.46 -2.18
N PRO A 71 22.42 16.97 -2.94
CA PRO A 71 22.16 18.35 -3.29
C PRO A 71 21.49 19.15 -2.15
N ALA A 72 21.61 20.48 -2.18
CA ALA A 72 21.13 21.34 -1.09
C ALA A 72 19.61 21.57 -1.07
N ASP A 73 18.89 21.25 -2.13
CA ASP A 73 17.45 21.44 -2.30
C ASP A 73 16.62 20.28 -1.70
N LEU A 74 17.25 19.15 -1.36
CA LEU A 74 16.58 18.03 -0.71
C LEU A 74 16.59 18.16 0.82
N PRO A 75 15.47 17.95 1.50
CA PRO A 75 15.45 17.85 2.97
C PRO A 75 16.20 16.60 3.44
N LYS A 76 17.00 16.74 4.50
CA LYS A 76 17.74 15.65 5.14
C LYS A 76 17.25 15.49 6.56
N GLU A 77 16.61 14.35 6.82
CA GLU A 77 15.90 14.07 8.07
C GLU A 77 16.49 12.89 8.83
N GLY A 78 16.32 12.93 10.15
CA GLY A 78 16.64 11.80 11.04
C GLY A 78 18.13 11.50 11.18
N GLY A 79 18.42 10.43 11.91
CA GLY A 79 19.79 9.98 12.19
C GLY A 79 20.46 9.16 11.08
N ARG A 80 19.76 8.92 9.96
CA ARG A 80 20.28 8.05 8.87
C ARG A 80 21.62 8.47 8.29
N PHE A 81 21.98 9.75 8.44
CA PHE A 81 23.22 10.30 7.95
C PHE A 81 24.37 10.23 8.96
N ASP A 82 24.15 9.78 10.20
CA ASP A 82 25.20 9.71 11.21
C ASP A 82 26.35 8.81 10.77
N LEU A 83 26.04 7.61 10.29
CA LEU A 83 27.05 6.66 9.78
C LEU A 83 27.84 7.24 8.59
N PRO A 84 27.23 7.72 7.50
CA PRO A 84 27.98 8.26 6.37
C PRO A 84 28.78 9.52 6.73
N ILE A 85 28.33 10.35 7.67
CA ILE A 85 29.09 11.50 8.17
C ILE A 85 30.34 11.02 8.94
N ALA A 86 30.19 10.02 9.85
CA ALA A 86 31.30 9.46 10.61
C ALA A 86 32.36 8.86 9.67
N LEU A 87 31.93 8.05 8.69
CA LEU A 87 32.81 7.45 7.70
C LEU A 87 33.53 8.50 6.85
N GLY A 88 32.83 9.56 6.45
CA GLY A 88 33.42 10.67 5.73
C GLY A 88 34.51 11.38 6.52
N ILE A 89 34.32 11.61 7.83
CA ILE A 89 35.33 12.21 8.70
C ILE A 89 36.53 11.30 8.85
N LEU A 90 36.32 10.00 9.09
CA LEU A 90 37.41 9.01 9.21
C LEU A 90 38.20 8.85 7.90
N ALA A 91 37.51 8.85 6.77
CA ALA A 91 38.12 8.78 5.45
C ALA A 91 38.94 10.02 5.14
N ALA A 92 38.39 11.22 5.36
CA ALA A 92 39.10 12.48 5.14
C ALA A 92 40.34 12.66 6.04
N SER A 93 40.33 12.03 7.23
CA SER A 93 41.48 12.01 8.15
C SER A 93 42.47 10.85 7.90
N GLY A 94 42.20 10.00 6.92
CA GLY A 94 43.08 8.88 6.56
C GLY A 94 43.05 7.67 7.50
N GLN A 95 42.01 7.55 8.33
CA GLN A 95 41.90 6.46 9.29
C GLN A 95 41.18 5.23 8.72
N ILE A 96 40.49 5.36 7.56
CA ILE A 96 39.89 4.26 6.82
C ILE A 96 40.24 4.36 5.33
N ASN A 97 40.13 3.22 4.61
CA ASN A 97 40.38 3.16 3.18
C ASN A 97 39.28 3.80 2.37
N VAL A 98 39.61 4.85 1.61
CA VAL A 98 38.67 5.61 0.78
C VAL A 98 38.32 4.90 -0.54
N GLN A 99 39.15 3.97 -1.02
CA GLN A 99 39.00 3.36 -2.36
C GLN A 99 37.73 2.49 -2.46
N ARG A 100 37.25 1.96 -1.35
CA ARG A 100 36.07 1.08 -1.30
C ARG A 100 34.76 1.84 -1.14
N LEU A 101 34.78 3.07 -0.66
CA LEU A 101 33.55 3.86 -0.40
C LEU A 101 32.59 3.96 -1.60
N PRO A 102 33.06 4.12 -2.85
CA PRO A 102 32.16 4.23 -4.01
C PRO A 102 31.31 3.00 -4.32
N ALA A 103 31.71 1.83 -3.83
CA ALA A 103 30.98 0.57 -4.04
C ALA A 103 29.76 0.41 -3.12
N TYR A 104 29.61 1.28 -2.11
CA TYR A 104 28.61 1.13 -1.06
C TYR A 104 27.73 2.37 -0.93
N GLU A 105 26.51 2.16 -0.42
CA GLU A 105 25.68 3.18 0.18
C GLU A 105 25.52 2.87 1.68
N PHE A 106 25.60 3.90 2.50
CA PHE A 106 25.66 3.75 3.96
C PHE A 106 24.47 4.41 4.63
N PHE A 107 23.84 3.68 5.55
CA PHE A 107 22.71 4.14 6.34
C PHE A 107 22.85 3.68 7.78
N GLY A 108 22.52 4.55 8.73
CA GLY A 108 22.45 4.18 10.13
C GLY A 108 22.51 5.39 11.06
N GLU A 109 21.69 5.37 12.08
CA GLU A 109 21.82 6.28 13.22
C GLU A 109 22.88 5.71 14.16
N LEU A 110 23.74 6.57 14.69
CA LEU A 110 24.77 6.16 15.64
C LEU A 110 24.33 6.44 17.08
N ALA A 111 24.41 5.43 17.92
CA ALA A 111 24.44 5.63 19.37
C ALA A 111 25.78 6.26 19.78
N LEU A 112 25.86 6.89 20.94
CA LEU A 112 27.09 7.47 21.45
C LEU A 112 28.21 6.44 21.64
N THR A 113 27.85 5.17 21.81
CA THR A 113 28.76 4.02 21.90
C THR A 113 29.39 3.64 20.55
N GLY A 114 28.79 4.05 19.44
CA GLY A 114 29.13 3.63 18.08
C GLY A 114 28.26 2.49 17.53
N GLU A 115 27.29 1.98 18.28
CA GLU A 115 26.31 1.02 17.81
C GLU A 115 25.40 1.64 16.73
N LEU A 116 25.00 0.85 15.72
CA LEU A 116 24.06 1.25 14.69
C LEU A 116 22.63 0.96 15.16
N ARG A 117 21.82 2.03 15.19
CA ARG A 117 20.39 1.98 15.46
C ARG A 117 19.56 1.90 14.20
N PRO A 118 18.40 1.23 14.24
CA PRO A 118 17.53 1.09 13.09
C PRO A 118 17.05 2.45 12.56
N ILE A 119 16.87 2.49 11.25
CA ILE A 119 16.32 3.65 10.54
C ILE A 119 14.99 3.27 9.86
N ARG A 120 14.18 4.28 9.56
CA ARG A 120 12.95 4.11 8.76
C ARG A 120 13.24 4.18 7.27
N ALA A 121 12.33 3.67 6.46
CA ALA A 121 12.37 3.78 5.00
C ALA A 121 13.68 3.24 4.39
N VAL A 122 14.12 2.08 4.84
CA VAL A 122 15.29 1.44 4.28
C VAL A 122 14.97 0.79 2.93
N LEU A 123 13.75 0.26 2.76
CA LEU A 123 13.38 -0.44 1.53
C LEU A 123 13.39 0.46 0.27
N PRO A 124 12.83 1.68 0.27
CA PRO A 124 13.01 2.61 -0.85
C PRO A 124 14.48 2.90 -1.19
N ALA A 125 15.32 3.03 -0.16
CA ALA A 125 16.76 3.22 -0.34
C ALA A 125 17.44 1.98 -0.95
N ALA A 126 17.07 0.79 -0.49
CA ALA A 126 17.57 -0.49 -1.00
C ALA A 126 17.24 -0.69 -2.48
N LEU A 127 15.98 -0.42 -2.89
CA LEU A 127 15.55 -0.50 -4.29
C LEU A 127 16.41 0.39 -5.19
N THR A 128 16.63 1.62 -4.78
CA THR A 128 17.39 2.57 -5.58
C THR A 128 18.90 2.29 -5.53
N ALA A 129 19.46 1.76 -4.43
CA ALA A 129 20.85 1.34 -4.33
C ALA A 129 21.17 0.21 -5.34
N ARG A 130 20.28 -0.79 -5.45
CA ARG A 130 20.36 -1.85 -6.46
C ARG A 130 20.46 -1.26 -7.87
N ASP A 131 19.58 -0.31 -8.20
CA ASP A 131 19.51 0.30 -9.54
C ASP A 131 20.79 1.09 -9.88
N HIS A 132 21.55 1.51 -8.86
CA HIS A 132 22.87 2.13 -9.01
C HIS A 132 24.05 1.16 -8.90
N GLY A 133 23.79 -0.14 -8.74
CA GLY A 133 24.81 -1.19 -8.66
C GLY A 133 25.71 -1.08 -7.42
N ARG A 134 25.19 -0.54 -6.29
CA ARG A 134 25.93 -0.40 -5.04
C ARG A 134 25.42 -1.34 -3.98
N ALA A 135 26.33 -1.92 -3.18
CA ALA A 135 25.98 -2.68 -2.00
C ALA A 135 25.47 -1.74 -0.88
N LEU A 136 24.60 -2.27 -0.01
CA LEU A 136 23.98 -1.52 1.06
C LEU A 136 24.55 -1.92 2.43
N VAL A 137 25.17 -0.96 3.12
CA VAL A 137 25.56 -1.12 4.52
C VAL A 137 24.49 -0.48 5.41
N THR A 138 23.87 -1.28 6.28
CA THR A 138 22.71 -0.87 7.07
C THR A 138 22.73 -1.48 8.47
N PRO A 139 22.02 -0.91 9.46
CA PRO A 139 21.90 -1.54 10.77
C PRO A 139 21.36 -2.97 10.68
N LEU A 140 21.80 -3.84 11.59
CA LEU A 140 21.37 -5.25 11.64
C LEU A 140 19.84 -5.41 11.63
N ALA A 141 19.13 -4.56 12.38
CA ALA A 141 17.67 -4.60 12.47
C ALA A 141 16.95 -4.29 11.13
N ASN A 142 17.61 -3.60 10.21
CA ASN A 142 17.06 -3.28 8.88
C ASN A 142 17.42 -4.29 7.79
N ALA A 143 18.29 -5.26 8.09
CA ALA A 143 18.81 -6.17 7.08
C ALA A 143 17.73 -7.04 6.41
N ALA A 144 16.78 -7.56 7.20
CA ALA A 144 15.70 -8.40 6.70
C ALA A 144 14.79 -7.64 5.72
N GLU A 145 14.50 -6.36 6.01
CA GLU A 145 13.72 -5.49 5.15
C GLU A 145 14.47 -5.13 3.86
N ALA A 146 15.74 -4.75 3.96
CA ALA A 146 16.55 -4.42 2.80
C ALA A 146 16.77 -5.63 1.87
N ALA A 147 16.87 -6.82 2.44
CA ALA A 147 17.10 -8.08 1.69
C ALA A 147 15.87 -8.60 0.94
N LEU A 148 14.70 -7.94 1.03
CA LEU A 148 13.57 -8.19 0.14
C LEU A 148 13.88 -7.81 -1.31
N VAL A 149 14.83 -6.89 -1.50
CA VAL A 149 15.27 -6.48 -2.84
C VAL A 149 16.21 -7.53 -3.40
N GLU A 150 15.73 -8.28 -4.40
CA GLU A 150 16.58 -9.26 -5.11
C GLU A 150 17.76 -8.56 -5.79
N ASP A 151 18.87 -9.28 -5.95
CA ASP A 151 20.11 -8.81 -6.57
C ASP A 151 20.81 -7.63 -5.85
N LEU A 152 20.37 -7.26 -4.64
CA LEU A 152 21.07 -6.30 -3.79
C LEU A 152 21.97 -7.04 -2.78
N GLU A 153 23.24 -6.64 -2.72
CA GLU A 153 24.11 -7.06 -1.64
C GLU A 153 23.86 -6.22 -0.38
N VAL A 154 23.33 -6.86 0.67
CA VAL A 154 23.04 -6.23 1.96
C VAL A 154 24.07 -6.68 2.99
N LEU A 155 24.75 -5.71 3.59
CA LEU A 155 25.80 -5.90 4.59
C LEU A 155 25.33 -5.32 5.94
N PRO A 156 24.77 -6.15 6.83
CA PRO A 156 24.34 -5.70 8.15
C PRO A 156 25.55 -5.38 9.03
N ALA A 157 25.48 -4.24 9.70
CA ALA A 157 26.53 -3.82 10.61
C ALA A 157 25.94 -3.51 12.00
N PRO A 158 26.50 -4.08 13.08
CA PRO A 158 26.06 -3.76 14.44
C PRO A 158 26.69 -2.48 14.99
N HIS A 159 27.86 -2.09 14.48
CA HIS A 159 28.68 -1.06 15.08
C HIS A 159 29.58 -0.36 14.04
N LEU A 160 29.89 0.93 14.26
CA LEU A 160 30.80 1.72 13.40
C LEU A 160 32.15 1.03 13.21
N LEU A 161 32.70 0.40 14.26
CA LEU A 161 33.98 -0.32 14.20
C LEU A 161 33.93 -1.45 13.17
N ALA A 162 32.84 -2.22 13.11
CA ALA A 162 32.69 -3.31 12.15
C ALA A 162 32.66 -2.80 10.69
N VAL A 163 32.02 -1.66 10.45
CA VAL A 163 32.03 -1.02 9.11
C VAL A 163 33.45 -0.58 8.72
N CYS A 164 34.18 0.04 9.67
CA CYS A 164 35.57 0.47 9.44
C CYS A 164 36.49 -0.72 9.18
N ALA A 165 36.34 -1.84 9.92
CA ALA A 165 37.10 -3.06 9.73
C ALA A 165 36.84 -3.66 8.32
N HIS A 166 35.59 -3.69 7.89
CA HIS A 166 35.20 -4.11 6.54
C HIS A 166 35.84 -3.25 5.45
N LEU A 167 35.82 -1.93 5.59
CA LEU A 167 36.41 -1.00 4.62
C LEU A 167 37.94 -1.11 4.55
N ASN A 168 38.58 -1.49 5.64
CA ASN A 168 40.04 -1.72 5.74
C ASN A 168 40.48 -3.15 5.41
N ASP A 169 39.57 -4.01 4.92
CA ASP A 169 39.81 -5.42 4.59
C ASP A 169 40.32 -6.28 5.78
N SER A 170 40.13 -5.82 7.00
CA SER A 170 40.60 -6.55 8.21
C SER A 170 39.54 -7.55 8.75
N ASP A 171 38.25 -7.25 8.61
CA ASP A 171 37.16 -8.14 9.00
C ASP A 171 35.92 -7.83 8.11
N PRO A 172 35.69 -8.61 7.05
CA PRO A 172 34.59 -8.39 6.12
C PRO A 172 33.23 -8.60 6.77
N LEU A 173 32.28 -7.67 6.56
CA LEU A 173 30.89 -7.84 6.98
C LEU A 173 30.28 -9.02 6.22
N PRO A 174 29.55 -9.92 6.90
CA PRO A 174 28.85 -11.02 6.24
C PRO A 174 27.67 -10.48 5.41
N ARG A 175 27.48 -11.03 4.21
CA ARG A 175 26.31 -10.77 3.41
C ARG A 175 25.07 -11.34 4.11
N TYR A 176 24.03 -10.54 4.26
CA TYR A 176 22.75 -11.02 4.77
C TYR A 176 22.07 -11.92 3.74
N ARG A 177 21.66 -13.09 4.18
CA ARG A 177 20.84 -14.00 3.39
C ARG A 177 19.46 -14.08 4.03
N ALA A 178 18.44 -13.59 3.34
CA ALA A 178 17.07 -13.74 3.82
C ALA A 178 16.70 -15.23 3.86
N GLU A 179 16.27 -15.73 4.99
CA GLU A 179 15.52 -16.97 5.04
C GLU A 179 14.16 -16.68 4.40
N ARG A 180 14.00 -17.12 3.15
CA ARG A 180 12.71 -17.04 2.47
C ARG A 180 11.76 -18.02 3.16
N SER A 181 10.90 -17.55 4.02
CA SER A 181 9.71 -18.29 4.35
C SER A 181 8.85 -18.29 3.09
N ASP A 182 8.72 -19.43 2.44
CA ASP A 182 7.61 -19.67 1.51
C ASP A 182 6.36 -19.36 2.29
N GLY A 183 5.76 -18.19 2.03
CA GLY A 183 4.71 -17.59 2.81
C GLY A 183 3.52 -18.53 3.00
N THR A 184 3.67 -19.50 3.89
CA THR A 184 2.53 -20.21 4.47
C THR A 184 1.70 -19.15 5.16
N GLN A 185 0.62 -18.75 4.48
CA GLN A 185 -0.34 -17.82 5.04
C GLN A 185 -0.79 -18.42 6.38
N PRO A 186 -0.73 -17.68 7.51
CA PRO A 186 -1.51 -18.08 8.66
C PRO A 186 -2.95 -18.20 8.18
N GLU A 187 -3.70 -19.14 8.72
CA GLU A 187 -5.09 -19.41 8.37
C GLU A 187 -5.87 -18.11 8.18
N ALA A 188 -5.94 -17.67 6.93
CA ALA A 188 -6.81 -16.55 6.56
C ALA A 188 -8.24 -17.08 6.77
N ALA A 189 -9.11 -16.26 7.32
CA ALA A 189 -10.53 -16.60 7.46
C ALA A 189 -11.07 -17.14 6.14
N ASP A 190 -11.61 -18.37 6.15
CA ASP A 190 -12.01 -19.09 4.94
C ASP A 190 -13.44 -18.75 4.51
N MET A 191 -13.70 -18.72 3.19
CA MET A 191 -15.02 -18.50 2.63
C MET A 191 -15.97 -19.67 2.96
N ALA A 192 -15.46 -20.88 3.18
CA ALA A 192 -16.22 -22.04 3.61
C ALA A 192 -16.94 -21.84 4.96
N GLU A 193 -16.43 -20.95 5.82
CA GLU A 193 -17.07 -20.61 7.10
C GLU A 193 -18.33 -19.75 6.94
N VAL A 194 -18.53 -19.14 5.76
CA VAL A 194 -19.70 -18.32 5.47
C VAL A 194 -20.85 -19.21 5.05
N LYS A 195 -21.86 -19.33 5.91
CA LYS A 195 -23.06 -20.09 5.58
C LYS A 195 -23.95 -19.31 4.63
N GLY A 196 -24.52 -19.98 3.63
CA GLY A 196 -25.39 -19.37 2.63
C GLY A 196 -24.73 -18.19 1.90
N GLN A 197 -25.50 -17.14 1.62
CA GLN A 197 -25.04 -15.89 0.98
C GLN A 197 -24.39 -16.11 -0.39
N GLU A 198 -24.86 -17.09 -1.17
CA GLU A 198 -24.26 -17.50 -2.46
C GLU A 198 -24.13 -16.33 -3.44
N HIS A 199 -25.14 -15.44 -3.48
CA HIS A 199 -25.09 -14.23 -4.31
C HIS A 199 -23.96 -13.29 -3.90
N ALA A 200 -23.75 -13.11 -2.59
CA ALA A 200 -22.66 -12.26 -2.09
C ALA A 200 -21.28 -12.90 -2.31
N LYS A 201 -21.14 -14.21 -2.13
CA LYS A 201 -19.90 -14.94 -2.45
C LYS A 201 -19.55 -14.81 -3.92
N ARG A 202 -20.54 -14.98 -4.81
CA ARG A 202 -20.36 -14.82 -6.26
C ARG A 202 -19.96 -13.37 -6.63
N ALA A 203 -20.60 -12.38 -6.02
CA ALA A 203 -20.19 -10.98 -6.22
C ALA A 203 -18.75 -10.72 -5.77
N MET A 204 -18.30 -11.34 -4.67
CA MET A 204 -16.93 -11.23 -4.19
C MET A 204 -15.92 -11.91 -5.13
N GLU A 205 -16.27 -13.08 -5.68
CA GLU A 205 -15.46 -13.76 -6.71
C GLU A 205 -15.28 -12.88 -7.94
N VAL A 206 -16.37 -12.28 -8.46
CA VAL A 206 -16.33 -11.35 -9.58
C VAL A 206 -15.50 -10.09 -9.23
N ALA A 207 -15.70 -9.55 -8.02
CA ALA A 207 -14.95 -8.40 -7.52
C ALA A 207 -13.45 -8.71 -7.42
N ALA A 208 -13.08 -9.88 -6.87
CA ALA A 208 -11.70 -10.33 -6.79
C ALA A 208 -11.07 -10.51 -8.17
N THR A 209 -11.82 -11.08 -9.12
CA THR A 209 -11.36 -11.35 -10.48
C THR A 209 -11.01 -10.08 -11.23
N GLY A 210 -11.88 -9.08 -11.20
CA GLY A 210 -11.70 -7.85 -11.97
C GLY A 210 -10.99 -6.73 -11.20
N GLY A 211 -10.79 -6.86 -9.89
CA GLY A 211 -10.34 -5.76 -9.03
C GLY A 211 -11.43 -4.71 -8.83
N HIS A 212 -12.71 -5.12 -8.86
CA HIS A 212 -13.87 -4.23 -8.79
C HIS A 212 -14.21 -3.80 -7.37
N ASN A 213 -14.62 -2.56 -7.20
CA ASN A 213 -15.13 -2.04 -5.94
C ASN A 213 -16.54 -2.56 -5.65
N LEU A 214 -16.82 -2.93 -4.39
CA LEU A 214 -18.04 -3.58 -3.96
C LEU A 214 -18.72 -2.82 -2.83
N LEU A 215 -20.04 -2.64 -2.94
CA LEU A 215 -20.91 -2.16 -1.86
C LEU A 215 -21.90 -3.26 -1.47
N MET A 216 -21.94 -3.59 -0.19
CA MET A 216 -22.87 -4.53 0.41
C MET A 216 -23.93 -3.77 1.24
N ILE A 217 -25.21 -4.01 0.97
CA ILE A 217 -26.32 -3.40 1.72
C ILE A 217 -27.15 -4.52 2.36
N GLY A 218 -27.38 -4.42 3.66
CA GLY A 218 -28.18 -5.43 4.36
C GLY A 218 -28.36 -5.13 5.83
N PRO A 219 -29.29 -5.80 6.49
CA PRO A 219 -29.54 -5.65 7.92
C PRO A 219 -28.29 -5.92 8.78
N PRO A 220 -28.22 -5.45 10.02
CA PRO A 220 -27.15 -5.80 10.93
C PRO A 220 -27.14 -7.32 11.19
N GLY A 221 -25.93 -7.90 11.35
CA GLY A 221 -25.77 -9.34 11.62
C GLY A 221 -25.89 -10.25 10.39
N THR A 222 -25.96 -9.71 9.16
CA THR A 222 -26.05 -10.53 7.93
C THR A 222 -24.70 -11.04 7.42
N GLY A 223 -23.60 -10.73 8.11
CA GLY A 223 -22.25 -11.21 7.76
C GLY A 223 -21.45 -10.33 6.79
N LYS A 224 -21.85 -9.07 6.54
CA LYS A 224 -21.15 -8.15 5.62
C LYS A 224 -19.67 -7.99 5.94
N SER A 225 -19.33 -7.70 7.20
CA SER A 225 -17.94 -7.52 7.65
C SER A 225 -17.17 -8.85 7.64
N MET A 226 -17.88 -9.98 7.91
CA MET A 226 -17.33 -11.33 7.80
C MET A 226 -16.96 -11.66 6.35
N LEU A 227 -17.82 -11.36 5.39
CA LEU A 227 -17.55 -11.52 3.96
C LEU A 227 -16.36 -10.65 3.54
N ALA A 228 -16.37 -9.36 3.89
CA ALA A 228 -15.30 -8.43 3.52
C ALA A 228 -13.91 -8.91 4.00
N ALA A 229 -13.80 -9.40 5.24
CA ALA A 229 -12.56 -9.90 5.81
C ALA A 229 -11.99 -11.14 5.09
N ARG A 230 -12.80 -11.85 4.31
CA ARG A 230 -12.41 -13.03 3.54
C ARG A 230 -11.96 -12.72 2.11
N LEU A 231 -12.18 -11.49 1.64
CA LEU A 231 -11.76 -11.08 0.30
C LEU A 231 -10.25 -11.26 0.04
N PRO A 232 -9.34 -10.88 0.97
CA PRO A 232 -7.91 -11.11 0.75
C PRO A 232 -7.55 -12.58 0.47
N GLY A 233 -8.28 -13.53 1.05
CA GLY A 233 -8.07 -14.98 0.87
C GLY A 233 -8.36 -15.49 -0.53
N ILE A 234 -9.21 -14.80 -1.30
CA ILE A 234 -9.57 -15.17 -2.68
C ILE A 234 -8.91 -14.28 -3.74
N LEU A 235 -8.17 -13.23 -3.35
CA LEU A 235 -7.42 -12.40 -4.28
C LEU A 235 -6.22 -13.15 -4.87
N PRO A 236 -5.80 -12.83 -6.11
CA PRO A 236 -4.56 -13.34 -6.68
C PRO A 236 -3.34 -12.97 -5.81
N PRO A 237 -2.29 -13.80 -5.79
CA PRO A 237 -1.05 -13.46 -5.11
C PRO A 237 -0.49 -12.14 -5.66
N MET A 238 0.27 -11.42 -4.83
CA MET A 238 0.97 -10.22 -5.28
C MET A 238 2.11 -10.60 -6.23
N SER A 239 2.29 -9.82 -7.30
CA SER A 239 3.53 -9.82 -8.04
C SER A 239 4.67 -9.30 -7.14
N GLU A 240 5.91 -9.54 -7.53
CA GLU A 240 7.07 -9.02 -6.79
C GLU A 240 7.03 -7.50 -6.72
N GLN A 241 6.73 -6.84 -7.82
CA GLN A 241 6.61 -5.38 -7.87
C GLN A 241 5.50 -4.87 -6.94
N GLU A 242 4.29 -5.47 -6.94
CA GLU A 242 3.21 -5.11 -6.01
C GLU A 242 3.64 -5.29 -4.55
N ALA A 243 4.38 -6.36 -4.25
CA ALA A 243 4.86 -6.64 -2.91
C ALA A 243 5.90 -5.61 -2.44
N LEU A 244 6.84 -5.25 -3.31
CA LEU A 244 7.87 -4.22 -3.02
C LEU A 244 7.22 -2.84 -2.83
N GLU A 245 6.27 -2.42 -3.68
CA GLU A 245 5.54 -1.16 -3.53
C GLU A 245 4.79 -1.11 -2.19
N THR A 246 4.11 -2.20 -1.83
CA THR A 246 3.36 -2.30 -0.58
C THR A 246 4.27 -2.28 0.65
N ALA A 247 5.39 -2.97 0.58
CA ALA A 247 6.40 -2.99 1.65
C ALA A 247 7.10 -1.63 1.80
N ALA A 248 7.37 -0.92 0.69
CA ALA A 248 7.95 0.42 0.71
C ALA A 248 7.05 1.43 1.46
N ILE A 249 5.74 1.39 1.23
CA ILE A 249 4.77 2.22 1.96
C ILE A 249 4.78 1.89 3.46
N ALA A 250 4.86 0.61 3.81
CA ALA A 250 4.95 0.18 5.21
C ALA A 250 6.23 0.68 5.89
N SER A 251 7.36 0.54 5.21
CA SER A 251 8.67 1.01 5.65
C SER A 251 8.66 2.50 6.03
N ILE A 252 7.95 3.33 5.24
CA ILE A 252 7.85 4.77 5.46
C ILE A 252 6.90 5.11 6.61
N SER A 253 5.83 4.34 6.79
CA SER A 253 4.81 4.63 7.80
C SER A 253 5.33 4.57 9.24
N GLY A 254 6.47 3.92 9.45
CA GLY A 254 7.11 3.75 10.75
C GLY A 254 6.48 2.65 11.60
N ASN A 255 5.59 1.84 11.03
CA ASN A 255 5.20 0.57 11.62
C ASN A 255 6.34 -0.41 11.38
N ASP A 256 6.70 -1.19 12.41
CA ASP A 256 7.73 -2.20 12.28
C ASP A 256 7.42 -3.10 11.08
N PHE A 257 8.41 -3.22 10.21
CA PHE A 257 8.29 -4.10 9.06
C PHE A 257 8.26 -5.55 9.58
N ASP A 258 7.15 -6.23 9.31
CA ASP A 258 7.02 -7.67 9.62
C ASP A 258 7.33 -8.49 8.35
N PRO A 259 8.46 -9.21 8.30
CA PRO A 259 8.80 -10.09 7.18
C PRO A 259 7.71 -11.14 6.88
N ALA A 260 6.96 -11.56 7.90
CA ALA A 260 5.85 -12.50 7.74
C ALA A 260 4.66 -11.88 6.97
N SER A 261 4.61 -10.56 6.84
CA SER A 261 3.61 -9.85 6.01
C SER A 261 4.00 -9.72 4.53
N TRP A 262 5.18 -10.21 4.14
CA TRP A 262 5.68 -10.18 2.76
C TRP A 262 4.72 -10.89 1.80
N ARG A 263 4.40 -10.25 0.66
CA ARG A 263 3.46 -10.73 -0.38
C ARG A 263 2.02 -10.95 0.09
N ARG A 264 1.62 -10.43 1.27
CA ARG A 264 0.24 -10.51 1.75
C ARG A 264 -0.54 -9.28 1.37
N ARG A 265 -1.73 -9.48 0.80
CA ARG A 265 -2.68 -8.39 0.55
C ARG A 265 -3.27 -7.91 1.87
N ARG A 266 -2.98 -6.67 2.22
CA ARG A 266 -3.42 -6.07 3.48
C ARG A 266 -4.93 -5.80 3.46
N PHE A 267 -5.56 -6.05 4.59
CA PHE A 267 -6.95 -5.66 4.86
C PHE A 267 -6.94 -4.51 5.87
N ARG A 268 -7.40 -3.34 5.44
CA ARG A 268 -7.47 -2.14 6.28
C ARG A 268 -8.93 -1.77 6.50
N ALA A 269 -9.33 -1.64 7.76
CA ALA A 269 -10.70 -1.36 8.18
C ALA A 269 -10.71 -0.16 9.15
N PRO A 270 -10.51 1.08 8.67
CA PRO A 270 -10.55 2.25 9.54
C PRO A 270 -11.95 2.43 10.12
N HIS A 271 -12.00 2.84 11.38
CA HIS A 271 -13.24 3.15 12.06
C HIS A 271 -13.94 4.36 11.40
N HIS A 272 -15.27 4.41 11.39
CA HIS A 272 -16.02 5.49 10.74
C HIS A 272 -15.76 6.91 11.32
N THR A 273 -15.19 6.99 12.53
CA THR A 273 -14.74 8.26 13.15
C THR A 273 -13.35 8.73 12.66
N ALA A 274 -12.70 7.98 11.77
CA ALA A 274 -11.39 8.34 11.26
C ALA A 274 -11.43 9.71 10.55
N SER A 275 -10.45 10.55 10.85
CA SER A 275 -10.31 11.86 10.20
C SER A 275 -9.82 11.73 8.75
N ALA A 276 -10.01 12.78 7.94
CA ALA A 276 -9.46 12.83 6.59
C ALA A 276 -7.92 12.65 6.57
N ILE A 277 -7.23 13.18 7.59
CA ILE A 277 -5.78 13.01 7.73
C ILE A 277 -5.42 11.55 8.03
N ALA A 278 -6.18 10.86 8.85
CA ALA A 278 -5.95 9.44 9.11
C ALA A 278 -6.13 8.59 7.84
N LEU A 279 -7.14 8.92 7.01
CA LEU A 279 -7.41 8.19 5.77
C LEU A 279 -6.40 8.51 4.66
N VAL A 280 -6.22 9.79 4.36
CA VAL A 280 -5.39 10.24 3.21
C VAL A 280 -3.91 10.29 3.57
N GLY A 281 -3.63 10.60 4.83
CA GLY A 281 -2.29 10.95 5.29
C GLY A 281 -2.12 12.45 5.50
N GLY A 282 -1.02 12.86 6.07
CA GLY A 282 -0.73 14.26 6.38
C GLY A 282 0.39 14.42 7.39
N GLY A 283 0.39 15.59 8.04
CA GLY A 283 1.43 16.01 8.98
C GLY A 283 2.31 17.10 8.40
N SER A 284 3.21 17.67 9.22
CA SER A 284 4.28 18.58 8.77
C SER A 284 5.27 17.86 7.86
N ASP A 285 5.54 16.61 8.18
CA ASP A 285 6.21 15.62 7.37
C ASP A 285 5.14 14.69 6.78
N PRO A 286 4.89 14.73 5.45
CA PRO A 286 3.80 13.97 4.83
C PRO A 286 3.98 12.46 5.02
N ARG A 287 3.03 11.82 5.73
CA ARG A 287 3.01 10.37 5.95
C ARG A 287 1.82 9.73 5.26
N PRO A 288 1.95 8.47 4.77
CA PRO A 288 0.85 7.75 4.16
C PRO A 288 -0.25 7.47 5.18
N GLY A 289 -1.52 7.63 4.76
CA GLY A 289 -2.70 7.25 5.54
C GLY A 289 -3.20 5.86 5.20
N GLU A 290 -4.37 5.48 5.76
CA GLU A 290 -5.00 4.17 5.59
C GLU A 290 -5.20 3.77 4.12
N ILE A 291 -5.48 4.73 3.24
CA ILE A 291 -5.65 4.51 1.80
C ILE A 291 -4.37 3.98 1.16
N SER A 292 -3.23 4.61 1.48
CA SER A 292 -1.93 4.16 0.99
C SER A 292 -1.46 2.89 1.69
N LEU A 293 -1.78 2.71 2.98
CA LEU A 293 -1.50 1.46 3.70
C LEU A 293 -2.32 0.27 3.18
N ALA A 294 -3.46 0.53 2.50
CA ALA A 294 -4.26 -0.47 1.81
C ALA A 294 -3.79 -0.73 0.36
N HIS A 295 -2.70 -0.11 -0.09
CA HIS A 295 -2.19 -0.26 -1.46
C HIS A 295 -1.98 -1.72 -1.84
N ASN A 296 -2.42 -2.11 -3.04
CA ASN A 296 -2.47 -3.49 -3.55
C ASN A 296 -3.23 -4.48 -2.65
N GLY A 297 -4.06 -3.97 -1.73
CA GLY A 297 -4.88 -4.73 -0.79
C GLY A 297 -6.33 -4.28 -0.81
N VAL A 298 -7.00 -4.40 0.34
CA VAL A 298 -8.42 -4.12 0.53
C VAL A 298 -8.60 -3.00 1.56
N LEU A 299 -9.34 -1.97 1.19
CA LEU A 299 -9.86 -0.96 2.11
C LEU A 299 -11.34 -1.28 2.39
N PHE A 300 -11.66 -1.61 3.63
CA PHE A 300 -13.02 -1.89 4.06
C PHE A 300 -13.60 -0.71 4.85
N LEU A 301 -14.74 -0.19 4.39
CA LEU A 301 -15.48 0.86 5.08
C LEU A 301 -16.81 0.29 5.57
N ASP A 302 -16.86 -0.06 6.85
CA ASP A 302 -18.12 -0.47 7.48
C ASP A 302 -18.95 0.76 7.88
N GLU A 303 -20.26 0.59 7.94
CA GLU A 303 -21.20 1.68 8.27
C GLU A 303 -20.98 2.94 7.41
N LEU A 304 -20.81 2.75 6.10
CA LEU A 304 -20.43 3.80 5.13
C LEU A 304 -21.15 5.15 5.32
N PRO A 305 -22.47 5.25 5.60
CA PRO A 305 -23.15 6.54 5.82
C PRO A 305 -22.79 7.23 7.14
N GLU A 306 -22.08 6.57 8.06
CA GLU A 306 -21.65 7.17 9.33
C GLU A 306 -20.30 7.89 9.23
N PHE A 307 -19.55 7.67 8.15
CA PHE A 307 -18.37 8.48 7.85
C PHE A 307 -18.76 9.93 7.53
N ASP A 308 -17.93 10.87 7.98
CA ASP A 308 -18.08 12.26 7.54
C ASP A 308 -18.05 12.35 6.01
N ARG A 309 -18.99 13.10 5.45
CA ARG A 309 -19.10 13.26 4.00
C ARG A 309 -17.81 13.80 3.35
N ARG A 310 -17.12 14.72 4.04
CA ARG A 310 -15.86 15.30 3.55
C ARG A 310 -14.79 14.23 3.47
N VAL A 311 -14.77 13.30 4.41
CA VAL A 311 -13.85 12.16 4.44
C VAL A 311 -14.09 11.25 3.24
N LEU A 312 -15.34 10.89 2.94
CA LEU A 312 -15.69 10.08 1.77
C LEU A 312 -15.34 10.77 0.44
N GLU A 313 -15.51 12.10 0.36
CA GLU A 313 -15.15 12.85 -0.86
C GLU A 313 -13.63 12.80 -1.16
N THR A 314 -12.77 12.69 -0.13
CA THR A 314 -11.31 12.57 -0.34
C THR A 314 -10.90 11.25 -1.01
N LEU A 315 -11.74 10.20 -0.93
CA LEU A 315 -11.48 8.92 -1.59
C LEU A 315 -11.71 8.95 -3.11
N ARG A 316 -12.41 9.96 -3.63
CA ARG A 316 -12.83 9.99 -5.04
C ARG A 316 -11.67 10.05 -6.01
N GLU A 317 -10.65 10.85 -5.70
CA GLU A 317 -9.45 10.97 -6.53
C GLU A 317 -8.61 9.68 -6.50
N PRO A 318 -8.24 9.12 -5.34
CA PRO A 318 -7.49 7.87 -5.27
C PRO A 318 -8.17 6.68 -5.94
N LEU A 319 -9.50 6.58 -5.90
CA LEU A 319 -10.27 5.53 -6.57
C LEU A 319 -10.19 5.62 -8.11
N GLU A 320 -9.83 6.78 -8.68
CA GLU A 320 -9.64 6.97 -10.11
C GLU A 320 -8.17 6.96 -10.52
N SER A 321 -7.33 7.72 -9.81
CA SER A 321 -5.92 7.91 -10.13
C SER A 321 -5.01 6.79 -9.60
N GLY A 322 -5.42 6.13 -8.50
CA GLY A 322 -4.57 5.18 -7.78
C GLY A 322 -3.40 5.83 -7.01
N VAL A 323 -3.47 7.15 -6.80
CA VAL A 323 -2.42 7.93 -6.12
C VAL A 323 -3.07 8.94 -5.19
N VAL A 324 -2.43 9.20 -4.07
CA VAL A 324 -2.74 10.28 -3.14
C VAL A 324 -1.61 11.30 -3.15
N THR A 325 -1.94 12.56 -3.39
CA THR A 325 -0.96 13.66 -3.29
C THR A 325 -1.26 14.50 -2.06
N ILE A 326 -0.29 14.59 -1.16
CA ILE A 326 -0.34 15.41 0.03
C ILE A 326 0.49 16.66 -0.22
N SER A 327 -0.19 17.81 -0.33
CA SER A 327 0.48 19.10 -0.47
C SER A 327 0.40 19.90 0.84
N ARG A 328 1.54 20.37 1.32
CA ARG A 328 1.69 21.28 2.46
C ARG A 328 2.56 22.46 2.06
N ALA A 329 2.52 23.54 2.82
CA ALA A 329 3.22 24.79 2.48
C ALA A 329 4.72 24.59 2.18
N ALA A 330 5.38 23.65 2.86
CA ALA A 330 6.81 23.39 2.69
C ALA A 330 7.14 22.14 1.86
N ARG A 331 6.18 21.21 1.66
CA ARG A 331 6.45 19.89 1.06
C ARG A 331 5.25 19.32 0.32
N GLN A 332 5.55 18.59 -0.75
CA GLN A 332 4.60 17.77 -1.47
C GLN A 332 5.13 16.34 -1.54
N ALA A 333 4.28 15.38 -1.25
CA ALA A 333 4.60 13.95 -1.41
C ALA A 333 3.42 13.22 -2.04
N SER A 334 3.72 12.28 -2.94
CA SER A 334 2.73 11.42 -3.56
C SER A 334 2.93 9.99 -3.09
N PHE A 335 1.84 9.32 -2.75
CA PHE A 335 1.84 7.94 -2.29
C PHE A 335 0.92 7.09 -3.18
N PRO A 336 1.33 5.89 -3.58
CA PRO A 336 0.46 4.95 -4.26
C PRO A 336 -0.74 4.58 -3.37
N ALA A 337 -1.91 4.45 -4.00
CA ALA A 337 -3.17 4.18 -3.33
C ALA A 337 -4.11 3.34 -4.21
N ARG A 338 -3.57 2.30 -4.86
CA ARG A 338 -4.35 1.33 -5.64
C ARG A 338 -4.89 0.26 -4.71
N PHE A 339 -6.03 0.50 -4.14
CA PHE A 339 -6.72 -0.45 -3.25
C PHE A 339 -8.04 -0.89 -3.88
N GLN A 340 -8.52 -2.06 -3.50
CA GLN A 340 -9.88 -2.49 -3.79
C GLN A 340 -10.79 -2.04 -2.64
N LEU A 341 -11.79 -1.20 -2.97
CA LEU A 341 -12.75 -0.73 -1.98
C LEU A 341 -13.85 -1.77 -1.78
N VAL A 342 -14.06 -2.17 -0.53
CA VAL A 342 -15.25 -2.87 -0.08
C VAL A 342 -15.95 -1.96 0.92
N ALA A 343 -17.24 -1.72 0.72
CA ALA A 343 -18.03 -0.90 1.64
C ALA A 343 -19.25 -1.68 2.11
N ALA A 344 -19.68 -1.44 3.34
CA ALA A 344 -20.91 -2.00 3.88
C ALA A 344 -21.79 -0.90 4.47
N MET A 345 -23.09 -1.06 4.32
CA MET A 345 -24.07 -0.16 4.96
C MET A 345 -25.35 -0.89 5.32
N ASN A 346 -26.10 -0.33 6.25
CA ASN A 346 -27.46 -0.77 6.54
C ASN A 346 -28.46 -0.18 5.54
N PRO A 347 -29.63 -0.79 5.34
CA PRO A 347 -30.63 -0.30 4.39
C PRO A 347 -31.33 0.99 4.85
N CYS A 348 -31.34 1.27 6.17
CA CYS A 348 -31.93 2.42 6.81
C CYS A 348 -31.25 2.74 8.15
N PRO A 349 -31.55 3.87 8.83
CA PRO A 349 -30.92 4.22 10.12
C PRO A 349 -31.11 3.18 11.23
N CYS A 350 -32.28 2.51 11.31
CA CYS A 350 -32.51 1.45 12.29
C CYS A 350 -31.98 0.08 11.87
N GLY A 351 -31.60 -0.08 10.58
CA GLY A 351 -31.02 -1.30 10.03
C GLY A 351 -32.01 -2.37 9.58
N HIS A 352 -33.33 -2.22 9.85
CA HIS A 352 -34.31 -3.31 9.70
C HIS A 352 -35.20 -3.22 8.45
N LEU A 353 -34.97 -2.26 7.56
CA LEU A 353 -35.75 -2.14 6.34
C LEU A 353 -35.51 -3.36 5.43
N GLY A 354 -36.58 -4.10 5.10
CA GLY A 354 -36.51 -5.27 4.23
C GLY A 354 -35.98 -6.54 4.87
N ASP A 355 -35.85 -6.61 6.21
CA ASP A 355 -35.41 -7.84 6.93
C ASP A 355 -36.54 -8.86 7.15
N GLY A 356 -37.73 -8.62 6.61
CA GLY A 356 -38.91 -9.48 6.79
C GLY A 356 -39.55 -9.37 8.17
N SER A 357 -39.14 -8.44 9.02
CA SER A 357 -39.74 -8.16 10.33
C SER A 357 -40.36 -6.77 10.37
N ASP A 358 -41.37 -6.59 11.27
CA ASP A 358 -42.00 -5.29 11.50
C ASP A 358 -41.21 -4.36 12.42
N ARG A 359 -39.88 -4.61 12.58
CA ARG A 359 -39.03 -3.80 13.46
C ARG A 359 -38.64 -2.45 12.87
N CYS A 360 -38.71 -2.31 11.54
CA CYS A 360 -38.39 -1.05 10.88
C CYS A 360 -39.47 -0.01 11.12
N ARG A 361 -39.11 1.09 11.80
CA ARG A 361 -39.98 2.25 12.04
C ARG A 361 -39.55 3.51 11.30
N CYS A 362 -38.61 3.37 10.35
CA CYS A 362 -38.10 4.52 9.62
C CYS A 362 -39.10 4.98 8.56
N THR A 363 -39.35 6.29 8.53
CA THR A 363 -40.13 6.89 7.43
C THR A 363 -39.31 6.88 6.14
N ALA A 364 -40.00 6.95 4.99
CA ALA A 364 -39.30 7.03 3.68
C ALA A 364 -38.33 8.21 3.62
N GLU A 365 -38.67 9.34 4.24
CA GLU A 365 -37.79 10.51 4.32
C GLU A 365 -36.53 10.25 5.15
N GLN A 366 -36.63 9.56 6.28
CA GLN A 366 -35.49 9.17 7.11
C GLN A 366 -34.56 8.23 6.36
N VAL A 367 -35.11 7.24 5.63
CA VAL A 367 -34.34 6.33 4.80
C VAL A 367 -33.60 7.09 3.70
N GLN A 368 -34.32 8.01 3.01
CA GLN A 368 -33.71 8.79 1.95
C GLN A 368 -32.61 9.73 2.46
N ARG A 369 -32.83 10.38 3.61
CA ARG A 369 -31.82 11.24 4.26
C ARG A 369 -30.55 10.43 4.65
N TYR A 370 -30.73 9.23 5.17
CA TYR A 370 -29.63 8.34 5.53
C TYR A 370 -28.82 7.93 4.29
N ARG A 371 -29.48 7.49 3.23
CA ARG A 371 -28.82 7.08 1.98
C ARG A 371 -28.13 8.25 1.29
N ARG A 372 -28.67 9.48 1.37
CA ARG A 372 -28.08 10.70 0.79
C ARG A 372 -26.80 11.18 1.49
N ARG A 373 -26.43 10.63 2.65
CA ARG A 373 -25.13 10.90 3.26
C ARG A 373 -23.99 10.45 2.36
N VAL A 374 -24.19 9.37 1.60
CA VAL A 374 -23.25 8.91 0.58
C VAL A 374 -23.58 9.61 -0.74
N SER A 375 -22.62 10.35 -1.28
CA SER A 375 -22.82 11.13 -2.50
C SER A 375 -22.99 10.25 -3.73
N GLY A 376 -23.81 10.71 -4.69
CA GLY A 376 -23.94 10.03 -5.99
C GLY A 376 -22.62 9.84 -6.72
N PRO A 377 -21.78 10.88 -6.84
CA PRO A 377 -20.46 10.75 -7.45
C PRO A 377 -19.54 9.73 -6.80
N PHE A 378 -19.65 9.49 -5.48
CA PHE A 378 -18.92 8.42 -4.81
C PHE A 378 -19.49 7.03 -5.17
N LEU A 379 -20.82 6.87 -5.13
CA LEU A 379 -21.49 5.61 -5.53
C LEU A 379 -21.21 5.24 -6.99
N ASP A 380 -21.08 6.23 -7.86
CA ASP A 380 -20.72 6.01 -9.26
C ASP A 380 -19.31 5.38 -9.43
N ARG A 381 -18.45 5.41 -8.40
CA ARG A 381 -17.11 4.78 -8.40
C ARG A 381 -17.11 3.35 -7.87
N ILE A 382 -18.24 2.87 -7.39
CA ILE A 382 -18.42 1.48 -6.95
C ILE A 382 -18.99 0.68 -8.13
N ASP A 383 -18.35 -0.43 -8.45
CA ASP A 383 -18.68 -1.24 -9.63
C ASP A 383 -19.86 -2.18 -9.35
N LEU A 384 -19.81 -2.88 -8.21
CA LEU A 384 -20.84 -3.83 -7.77
C LEU A 384 -21.59 -3.27 -6.57
N GLN A 385 -22.90 -3.44 -6.58
CA GLN A 385 -23.81 -3.02 -5.49
C GLN A 385 -24.81 -4.13 -5.24
N ILE A 386 -24.69 -4.83 -4.11
CA ILE A 386 -25.47 -6.02 -3.82
C ILE A 386 -26.23 -5.92 -2.49
N GLU A 387 -27.33 -6.64 -2.42
CA GLU A 387 -28.03 -6.90 -1.15
C GLU A 387 -27.48 -8.15 -0.49
N VAL A 388 -27.31 -8.07 0.84
CA VAL A 388 -26.94 -9.19 1.70
C VAL A 388 -28.10 -9.40 2.67
N PRO A 389 -29.08 -10.25 2.31
CA PRO A 389 -30.30 -10.44 3.11
C PRO A 389 -29.98 -11.20 4.40
N ALA A 390 -30.90 -11.08 5.38
CA ALA A 390 -30.88 -11.94 6.56
C ALA A 390 -31.15 -13.39 6.15
N LEU A 391 -30.32 -14.32 6.62
CA LEU A 391 -30.54 -15.75 6.39
C LEU A 391 -31.70 -16.26 7.25
N PRO A 392 -32.57 -17.14 6.71
CA PRO A 392 -33.56 -17.86 7.49
C PRO A 392 -32.91 -18.62 8.65
N ARG A 393 -33.57 -18.64 9.82
CA ARG A 393 -33.06 -19.37 11.00
C ARG A 393 -32.77 -20.84 10.71
N ALA A 394 -33.59 -21.48 9.85
CA ALA A 394 -33.40 -22.86 9.44
C ALA A 394 -32.05 -23.08 8.74
N GLU A 395 -31.61 -22.17 7.88
CA GLU A 395 -30.32 -22.25 7.18
C GLU A 395 -29.13 -22.02 8.12
N LEU A 396 -29.28 -21.19 9.16
CA LEU A 396 -28.23 -20.94 10.17
C LEU A 396 -28.00 -22.16 11.07
N LEU A 397 -29.07 -22.92 11.39
CA LEU A 397 -29.02 -24.07 12.31
C LEU A 397 -28.71 -25.40 11.60
N ASN A 398 -29.02 -25.53 10.32
CA ASN A 398 -28.75 -26.74 9.57
C ASN A 398 -27.23 -26.93 9.35
N ARG A 399 -26.79 -28.19 9.52
CA ARG A 399 -25.47 -28.63 9.05
C ARG A 399 -25.54 -28.75 7.52
N GLN A 400 -25.27 -27.64 6.84
CA GLN A 400 -25.06 -27.68 5.40
C GLN A 400 -23.72 -28.40 5.08
N PRO A 401 -23.58 -29.04 3.91
CA PRO A 401 -22.28 -29.51 3.45
C PRO A 401 -21.30 -28.31 3.47
N PRO A 402 -20.00 -28.56 3.68
CA PRO A 402 -19.01 -27.49 3.70
C PRO A 402 -19.14 -26.67 2.40
N ALA A 403 -19.27 -25.36 2.56
CA ALA A 403 -19.26 -24.43 1.42
C ALA A 403 -17.89 -24.50 0.74
N GLU A 404 -17.83 -24.03 -0.50
CA GLU A 404 -16.59 -23.96 -1.27
C GLU A 404 -15.52 -23.17 -0.51
N ASP A 405 -14.30 -23.69 -0.45
CA ASP A 405 -13.19 -23.07 0.25
C ASP A 405 -12.60 -21.88 -0.53
N SER A 406 -11.90 -20.99 0.18
CA SER A 406 -11.25 -19.82 -0.42
C SER A 406 -10.21 -20.21 -1.46
N ASN A 407 -9.57 -21.36 -1.36
CA ASN A 407 -8.55 -21.78 -2.30
C ASN A 407 -9.15 -22.16 -3.67
N ALA A 408 -10.25 -22.89 -3.69
CA ALA A 408 -10.95 -23.23 -4.93
C ALA A 408 -11.42 -21.97 -5.68
N ILE A 409 -12.02 -21.01 -4.97
CA ILE A 409 -12.42 -19.73 -5.54
C ILE A 409 -11.18 -18.98 -6.06
N ARG A 410 -10.10 -18.93 -5.27
CA ARG A 410 -8.86 -18.25 -5.65
C ARG A 410 -8.24 -18.81 -6.92
N GLN A 411 -8.27 -20.12 -7.14
CA GLN A 411 -7.74 -20.73 -8.37
C GLN A 411 -8.50 -20.24 -9.60
N ARG A 412 -9.83 -20.16 -9.56
CA ARG A 412 -10.62 -19.58 -10.67
C ARG A 412 -10.31 -18.10 -10.89
N VAL A 413 -10.18 -17.34 -9.80
CA VAL A 413 -9.82 -15.93 -9.86
C VAL A 413 -8.43 -15.74 -10.48
N ILE A 414 -7.44 -16.56 -10.13
CA ILE A 414 -6.08 -16.53 -10.71
C ILE A 414 -6.14 -16.81 -12.21
N ALA A 415 -6.86 -17.87 -12.63
CA ALA A 415 -6.98 -18.24 -14.03
C ALA A 415 -7.61 -17.11 -14.87
N ALA A 416 -8.71 -16.54 -14.39
CA ALA A 416 -9.38 -15.43 -15.06
C ALA A 416 -8.51 -14.14 -15.06
N ARG A 417 -7.77 -13.87 -13.97
CA ARG A 417 -6.84 -12.75 -13.92
C ARG A 417 -5.68 -12.90 -14.89
N ALA A 418 -5.18 -14.12 -15.12
CA ALA A 418 -4.13 -14.38 -16.10
C ALA A 418 -4.58 -13.98 -17.51
N ILE A 419 -5.82 -14.30 -17.91
CA ILE A 419 -6.42 -13.87 -19.17
C ILE A 419 -6.44 -12.33 -19.29
N GLN A 420 -6.77 -11.61 -18.21
CA GLN A 420 -6.80 -10.15 -18.19
C GLN A 420 -5.41 -9.54 -18.37
N LEU A 421 -4.43 -10.10 -17.66
CA LEU A 421 -3.04 -9.63 -17.72
C LEU A 421 -2.42 -9.89 -19.09
N GLU A 422 -2.66 -11.04 -19.69
CA GLU A 422 -2.22 -11.34 -21.06
C GLU A 422 -2.86 -10.38 -22.09
N ARG A 423 -4.15 -10.09 -21.94
CA ARG A 423 -4.91 -9.23 -22.86
C ARG A 423 -4.57 -7.76 -22.74
N ALA A 424 -4.36 -7.22 -21.53
CA ALA A 424 -4.28 -5.79 -21.28
C ALA A 424 -3.19 -5.36 -20.27
N GLY A 425 -2.42 -6.30 -19.71
CA GLY A 425 -1.41 -6.03 -18.68
C GLY A 425 -1.98 -5.55 -17.33
N LYS A 426 -3.31 -5.61 -17.13
CA LYS A 426 -3.99 -5.10 -15.94
C LYS A 426 -5.35 -5.76 -15.72
N ALA A 427 -5.89 -5.62 -14.51
CA ALA A 427 -7.24 -6.05 -14.16
C ALA A 427 -8.31 -5.23 -14.90
N ASN A 428 -9.48 -5.83 -15.16
CA ASN A 428 -10.55 -5.19 -15.94
C ASN A 428 -11.08 -3.89 -15.33
N ALA A 429 -11.09 -3.73 -14.00
CA ALA A 429 -11.48 -2.47 -13.38
C ALA A 429 -10.61 -1.29 -13.82
N HIS A 430 -9.34 -1.55 -14.17
CA HIS A 430 -8.35 -0.52 -14.49
C HIS A 430 -8.14 -0.28 -15.99
N ILE A 431 -8.86 -0.98 -16.88
CA ILE A 431 -8.78 -0.71 -18.33
C ILE A 431 -9.33 0.68 -18.64
N ASN A 432 -8.66 1.38 -19.56
CA ASN A 432 -9.06 2.71 -20.01
C ASN A 432 -10.20 2.65 -21.07
N HIS A 433 -10.64 3.78 -21.58
CA HIS A 433 -11.74 3.85 -22.56
C HIS A 433 -11.43 3.09 -23.86
N LYS A 434 -10.23 3.25 -24.41
CA LYS A 434 -9.81 2.59 -25.65
C LYS A 434 -9.74 1.07 -25.50
N GLU A 435 -9.18 0.63 -24.37
CA GLU A 435 -9.08 -0.80 -24.04
C GLU A 435 -10.46 -1.41 -23.81
N ARG A 436 -11.38 -0.69 -23.13
CA ARG A 436 -12.77 -1.12 -22.96
C ARG A 436 -13.46 -1.29 -24.31
N ASP A 437 -13.37 -0.30 -25.20
CA ASP A 437 -14.02 -0.34 -26.51
C ASP A 437 -13.47 -1.47 -27.40
N ARG A 438 -12.21 -1.88 -27.15
CA ARG A 438 -11.58 -3.02 -27.81
C ARG A 438 -11.99 -4.37 -27.21
N HIS A 439 -12.05 -4.48 -25.87
CA HIS A 439 -12.14 -5.76 -25.16
C HIS A 439 -13.53 -6.07 -24.60
N CYS A 440 -14.45 -5.09 -24.57
CA CYS A 440 -15.83 -5.25 -24.11
C CYS A 440 -16.83 -5.02 -25.26
N ARG A 441 -16.53 -5.57 -26.43
CA ARG A 441 -17.46 -5.49 -27.58
C ARG A 441 -18.68 -6.34 -27.29
N LEU A 442 -19.84 -5.84 -27.73
CA LEU A 442 -21.12 -6.54 -27.63
C LEU A 442 -21.65 -6.79 -29.03
N ALA A 443 -22.31 -7.92 -29.25
CA ALA A 443 -23.11 -8.14 -30.44
C ALA A 443 -24.42 -7.33 -30.36
N ASP A 444 -25.18 -7.24 -31.45
CA ASP A 444 -26.39 -6.41 -31.53
C ASP A 444 -27.48 -6.81 -30.53
N SER A 445 -27.55 -8.09 -30.18
CA SER A 445 -28.49 -8.63 -29.17
C SER A 445 -28.16 -8.12 -27.75
N GLU A 446 -26.89 -8.18 -27.38
CA GLU A 446 -26.38 -7.75 -26.08
C GLU A 446 -26.43 -6.23 -25.94
N GLN A 447 -26.17 -5.51 -27.06
CA GLN A 447 -26.30 -4.05 -27.07
C GLN A 447 -27.76 -3.63 -26.79
N ARG A 448 -28.73 -4.25 -27.43
CA ARG A 448 -30.18 -3.99 -27.21
C ARG A 448 -30.59 -4.37 -25.77
N LEU A 449 -30.03 -5.43 -25.21
CA LEU A 449 -30.28 -5.80 -23.81
C LEU A 449 -29.78 -4.71 -22.86
N LEU A 450 -28.58 -4.22 -23.09
CA LEU A 450 -27.96 -3.16 -22.30
C LEU A 450 -28.70 -1.84 -22.39
N GLU A 451 -29.14 -1.44 -23.57
CA GLU A 451 -29.96 -0.23 -23.79
C GLU A 451 -31.28 -0.28 -23.00
N ARG A 452 -31.97 -1.43 -23.05
CA ARG A 452 -33.19 -1.65 -22.24
C ARG A 452 -32.92 -1.56 -20.73
N ALA A 453 -31.80 -2.13 -20.27
CA ALA A 453 -31.39 -2.06 -18.88
C ALA A 453 -31.05 -0.62 -18.45
N MET A 454 -30.38 0.14 -19.33
CA MET A 454 -30.09 1.57 -19.08
C MET A 454 -31.37 2.39 -18.87
N GLN A 455 -32.38 2.20 -19.72
CA GLN A 455 -33.67 2.90 -19.60
C GLN A 455 -34.42 2.52 -18.33
N ARG A 456 -34.50 1.20 -17.99
CA ARG A 456 -35.22 0.71 -16.80
C ARG A 456 -34.58 1.12 -15.48
N LEU A 457 -33.24 1.09 -15.43
CA LEU A 457 -32.46 1.36 -14.21
C LEU A 457 -31.95 2.81 -14.16
N ASN A 458 -32.25 3.63 -15.18
CA ASN A 458 -31.80 5.03 -15.27
C ASN A 458 -30.28 5.19 -15.04
N LEU A 459 -29.50 4.32 -15.72
CA LEU A 459 -28.05 4.27 -15.55
C LEU A 459 -27.35 5.45 -16.22
N SER A 460 -26.35 6.01 -15.54
CA SER A 460 -25.44 6.99 -16.14
C SER A 460 -24.48 6.32 -17.15
N ALA A 461 -23.86 7.12 -18.03
CA ALA A 461 -22.81 6.63 -18.93
C ALA A 461 -21.64 5.97 -18.15
N ARG A 462 -21.31 6.47 -16.94
CA ARG A 462 -20.33 5.83 -16.06
C ARG A 462 -20.80 4.46 -15.56
N GLY A 463 -22.08 4.36 -15.19
CA GLY A 463 -22.68 3.09 -14.80
C GLY A 463 -22.61 2.03 -15.91
N LEU A 464 -22.91 2.43 -17.16
CA LEU A 464 -22.75 1.60 -18.33
C LEU A 464 -21.34 1.04 -18.47
N HIS A 465 -20.33 1.92 -18.41
CA HIS A 465 -18.93 1.52 -18.55
C HIS A 465 -18.48 0.53 -17.48
N ARG A 466 -19.02 0.65 -16.25
CA ARG A 466 -18.73 -0.30 -15.18
C ARG A 466 -19.38 -1.65 -15.41
N ILE A 467 -20.65 -1.68 -15.82
CA ILE A 467 -21.31 -2.93 -16.18
C ILE A 467 -20.54 -3.69 -17.25
N LEU A 468 -20.03 -3.01 -18.28
CA LEU A 468 -19.23 -3.64 -19.32
C LEU A 468 -17.92 -4.26 -18.78
N LYS A 469 -17.22 -3.56 -17.89
CA LYS A 469 -16.01 -4.09 -17.23
C LYS A 469 -16.30 -5.30 -16.34
N VAL A 470 -17.42 -5.26 -15.59
CA VAL A 470 -17.88 -6.37 -14.77
C VAL A 470 -18.29 -7.56 -15.63
N ALA A 471 -19.07 -7.34 -16.71
CA ALA A 471 -19.46 -8.39 -17.65
C ALA A 471 -18.22 -9.06 -18.28
N ARG A 472 -17.17 -8.26 -18.63
CA ARG A 472 -15.91 -8.83 -19.11
C ARG A 472 -15.23 -9.71 -18.05
N SER A 473 -15.28 -9.33 -16.78
CA SER A 473 -14.71 -10.15 -15.71
C SER A 473 -15.47 -11.45 -15.49
N ILE A 474 -16.79 -11.43 -15.65
CA ILE A 474 -17.64 -12.63 -15.59
C ILE A 474 -17.34 -13.56 -16.77
N ALA A 475 -17.21 -13.00 -17.98
CA ALA A 475 -16.84 -13.78 -19.15
C ALA A 475 -15.43 -14.39 -19.03
N ASP A 476 -14.46 -13.66 -18.42
CA ASP A 476 -13.13 -14.20 -18.14
C ASP A 476 -13.18 -15.35 -17.14
N LEU A 477 -14.06 -15.29 -16.11
CA LEU A 477 -14.32 -16.40 -15.19
C LEU A 477 -14.91 -17.64 -15.88
N ALA A 478 -15.72 -17.42 -16.91
CA ALA A 478 -16.26 -18.47 -17.75
C ALA A 478 -15.29 -18.92 -18.85
N ALA A 479 -14.07 -18.37 -18.91
CA ALA A 479 -13.11 -18.57 -19.99
C ALA A 479 -13.69 -18.28 -21.40
N SER A 480 -14.70 -17.38 -21.48
CA SER A 480 -15.35 -17.00 -22.75
C SER A 480 -14.56 -15.87 -23.42
N PRO A 481 -14.29 -15.97 -24.75
CA PRO A 481 -13.63 -14.89 -25.49
C PRO A 481 -14.52 -13.65 -25.59
N ASP A 482 -15.83 -13.82 -25.66
CA ASP A 482 -16.80 -12.76 -25.88
C ASP A 482 -17.72 -12.56 -24.67
N ILE A 483 -18.35 -11.40 -24.58
CA ILE A 483 -19.38 -11.10 -23.59
C ILE A 483 -20.72 -11.47 -24.22
N ASP A 484 -21.39 -12.47 -23.66
CA ASP A 484 -22.74 -12.87 -24.07
C ASP A 484 -23.85 -12.31 -23.15
N ALA A 485 -25.10 -12.66 -23.45
CA ALA A 485 -26.28 -12.19 -22.73
C ALA A 485 -26.31 -12.63 -21.25
N GLU A 486 -25.76 -13.80 -20.92
CA GLU A 486 -25.72 -14.30 -19.56
C GLU A 486 -24.74 -13.48 -18.72
N HIS A 487 -23.54 -13.25 -19.22
CA HIS A 487 -22.52 -12.41 -18.57
C HIS A 487 -23.01 -11.00 -18.32
N LEU A 488 -23.71 -10.42 -19.30
CA LEU A 488 -24.26 -9.09 -19.20
C LEU A 488 -25.42 -9.02 -18.19
N THR A 489 -26.30 -10.02 -18.18
CA THR A 489 -27.42 -10.10 -17.24
C THR A 489 -26.94 -10.23 -15.81
N GLU A 490 -25.92 -11.08 -15.56
CA GLU A 490 -25.29 -11.20 -14.24
C GLU A 490 -24.67 -9.85 -13.82
N ALA A 491 -23.90 -9.20 -14.68
CA ALA A 491 -23.28 -7.89 -14.39
C ALA A 491 -24.33 -6.81 -14.05
N ILE A 492 -25.46 -6.78 -14.75
CA ILE A 492 -26.57 -5.88 -14.46
C ILE A 492 -27.19 -6.20 -13.10
N SER A 493 -27.35 -7.50 -12.77
CA SER A 493 -27.92 -7.93 -11.49
C SER A 493 -27.03 -7.52 -10.30
N LEU A 494 -25.71 -7.57 -10.48
CA LEU A 494 -24.73 -7.14 -9.48
C LEU A 494 -24.64 -5.60 -9.31
N ARG A 495 -25.41 -4.82 -10.08
CA ARG A 495 -25.52 -3.36 -9.95
C ARG A 495 -26.97 -2.88 -9.82
N ARG A 496 -27.88 -3.75 -9.43
CA ARG A 496 -29.34 -3.49 -9.50
C ARG A 496 -29.86 -2.59 -8.39
N LEU A 497 -29.07 -2.26 -7.37
CA LEU A 497 -29.48 -1.41 -6.26
C LEU A 497 -29.57 0.06 -6.70
N ASP A 498 -30.78 0.51 -6.96
CA ASP A 498 -31.05 1.94 -7.03
C ASP A 498 -31.19 2.49 -5.59
N ILE A 499 -30.03 2.79 -4.98
CA ILE A 499 -29.96 3.36 -3.62
C ILE A 499 -30.70 4.72 -3.55
N ARG A 500 -31.06 5.29 -4.69
CA ARG A 500 -31.70 6.62 -4.81
C ARG A 500 -33.23 6.56 -4.86
N LYS A 501 -33.81 5.39 -5.10
CA LYS A 501 -35.24 5.20 -5.06
C LYS A 501 -35.72 4.81 -3.67
N PRO A 502 -36.86 5.39 -3.21
CA PRO A 502 -37.49 5.04 -1.95
C PRO A 502 -37.94 3.59 -1.91
#